data_036aef6af8abc217d5d9c42365acafed
#
_entry.id   036aef6af8abc217d5d9c42365acafed
#
_cell.length_a   1.000
_cell.length_b   1.000
_cell.length_c   1.000
_cell.angle_alpha   90.00
_cell.angle_beta   90.00
_cell.angle_gamma   90.00
#
_symmetry.space_group_name_H-M   'P 1'
#
loop_
_entity.id
_entity.type
_entity.pdbx_description
1 polymer ?
#
loop_
_entity_poly.entity_id
_entity_poly.type
_entity_poly.pdbx_seq_one_letter_code
_entity_poly.pdbx_strand_id
1 'polypeptide(L)'
;QYNESQDFGTIKGIDSNFRQVILLDSALVDGSLARLIENPYFAIVGVGVKNKLGISLENILEDISVYVPKLGEAIDELSKSKFKEYQIRPEAIFSLNQESDGEYIYTDLGVLQSFIGDQKWISSIELKLIEQADIKLLKKELEVICGKDFLIKDRYMQDESFLRIMNLEKWLFFLLFSLTLILVSFTVVGSLWMIVLEKRIDISILKSLGMLNRDIRRIFIFVGLGIGILGLILGFGMAIGFYFLQDRYALIGVPDEFI
;
A
#
# COMPACT_ATOMS: atom_id res chain seq x y z
N GLN A 1 0.71 26.50 7.26
CA GLN A 1 0.53 27.07 8.61
C GLN A 1 -0.89 27.58 8.76
N TYR A 2 -1.49 27.32 9.91
CA TYR A 2 -2.79 27.85 10.31
C TYR A 2 -2.69 28.24 11.78
N ASN A 3 -2.99 29.46 12.11
CA ASN A 3 -2.68 30.04 13.44
C ASN A 3 -1.21 29.81 13.86
N GLU A 4 -0.99 29.21 15.02
CA GLU A 4 0.34 28.87 15.54
C GLU A 4 0.81 27.46 15.11
N SER A 5 -0.07 26.66 14.48
CA SER A 5 0.22 25.29 14.07
C SER A 5 0.86 25.26 12.68
N GLN A 6 1.89 24.43 12.51
CA GLN A 6 2.57 24.20 11.24
C GLN A 6 2.68 22.71 10.97
N ASP A 7 2.46 22.31 9.71
CA ASP A 7 2.68 20.95 9.26
C ASP A 7 3.20 20.97 7.80
N PHE A 8 3.79 19.86 7.39
CA PHE A 8 4.18 19.62 6.01
C PHE A 8 3.09 18.80 5.33
N GLY A 9 2.70 19.20 4.13
CA GLY A 9 1.69 18.50 3.35
C GLY A 9 1.87 18.74 1.87
N THR A 10 1.13 18.00 1.07
CA THR A 10 1.13 18.10 -0.38
C THR A 10 -0.09 18.89 -0.84
N ILE A 11 0.14 19.97 -1.58
CA ILE A 11 -0.95 20.74 -2.20
C ILE A 11 -1.11 20.28 -3.62
N LYS A 12 -2.32 19.87 -3.99
CA LYS A 12 -2.69 19.38 -5.30
C LYS A 12 -3.66 20.34 -5.96
N GLY A 13 -3.23 20.92 -7.10
CA GLY A 13 -4.10 21.72 -7.94
C GLY A 13 -5.00 20.83 -8.77
N ILE A 14 -6.30 21.05 -8.70
CA ILE A 14 -7.33 20.28 -9.40
C ILE A 14 -8.07 21.14 -10.42
N ASP A 15 -8.42 20.54 -11.55
CA ASP A 15 -9.24 21.18 -12.57
C ASP A 15 -10.75 20.92 -12.33
N SER A 16 -11.58 21.51 -13.15
CA SER A 16 -13.05 21.34 -13.07
C SER A 16 -13.54 19.92 -13.30
N ASN A 17 -12.75 19.08 -14.00
CA ASN A 17 -13.10 17.70 -14.35
C ASN A 17 -12.74 16.73 -13.22
N PHE A 18 -11.90 17.14 -12.29
CA PHE A 18 -11.42 16.30 -11.19
C PHE A 18 -12.55 15.66 -10.37
N ARG A 19 -13.66 16.38 -10.19
CA ARG A 19 -14.86 15.84 -9.51
C ARG A 19 -15.48 14.61 -10.17
N GLN A 20 -15.31 14.48 -11.50
CA GLN A 20 -15.81 13.32 -12.25
C GLN A 20 -14.87 12.13 -12.13
N VAL A 21 -13.59 12.39 -11.88
CA VAL A 21 -12.56 11.33 -11.72
C VAL A 21 -12.60 10.75 -10.32
N ILE A 22 -12.55 11.61 -9.31
CA ILE A 22 -12.66 11.22 -7.91
C ILE A 22 -14.03 11.66 -7.39
N LEU A 23 -14.77 10.75 -6.75
CA LEU A 23 -16.07 11.03 -6.15
C LEU A 23 -15.91 11.89 -4.89
N LEU A 24 -15.36 13.10 -5.06
CA LEU A 24 -15.07 14.01 -3.96
C LEU A 24 -16.35 14.41 -3.21
N ASP A 25 -17.47 14.49 -3.92
CA ASP A 25 -18.78 14.81 -3.34
C ASP A 25 -19.24 13.79 -2.29
N SER A 26 -18.90 12.51 -2.49
CA SER A 26 -19.22 11.44 -1.54
C SER A 26 -18.23 11.33 -0.37
N ALA A 27 -17.08 11.91 -0.51
CA ALA A 27 -16.01 11.92 0.50
C ALA A 27 -16.03 13.16 1.40
N LEU A 28 -16.95 14.09 1.19
CA LEU A 28 -17.08 15.28 2.01
C LEU A 28 -17.62 14.92 3.40
N VAL A 29 -16.89 15.40 4.41
CA VAL A 29 -17.27 15.28 5.82
C VAL A 29 -17.94 16.57 6.29
N ASP A 30 -17.46 17.73 5.82
CA ASP A 30 -17.94 19.04 6.23
C ASP A 30 -17.72 20.07 5.13
N GLY A 31 -18.51 21.14 5.11
CA GLY A 31 -18.41 22.19 4.11
C GLY A 31 -19.22 21.91 2.84
N SER A 32 -19.01 22.71 1.80
CA SER A 32 -19.75 22.61 0.53
C SER A 32 -18.85 22.91 -0.67
N LEU A 33 -18.89 22.02 -1.67
CA LEU A 33 -18.19 22.24 -2.94
C LEU A 33 -18.87 23.30 -3.84
N ALA A 34 -20.06 23.76 -3.52
CA ALA A 34 -20.75 24.78 -4.30
C ALA A 34 -20.01 26.11 -4.28
N ARG A 35 -19.35 26.45 -3.18
CA ARG A 35 -18.57 27.67 -3.00
C ARG A 35 -17.25 27.68 -3.77
N LEU A 36 -16.76 26.52 -4.20
CA LEU A 36 -15.51 26.41 -4.97
C LEU A 36 -15.56 27.10 -6.34
N ILE A 37 -16.77 27.32 -6.87
CA ILE A 37 -16.97 28.00 -8.16
C ILE A 37 -16.83 29.52 -8.00
N GLU A 38 -17.12 30.01 -6.80
CA GLU A 38 -17.15 31.48 -6.52
C GLU A 38 -15.78 32.02 -6.07
N ASN A 39 -14.96 31.20 -5.45
CA ASN A 39 -13.65 31.58 -4.93
C ASN A 39 -12.54 30.67 -5.43
N PRO A 40 -11.65 31.11 -6.33
CA PRO A 40 -10.54 30.29 -6.84
C PRO A 40 -9.48 29.97 -5.76
N TYR A 41 -9.39 30.76 -4.69
CA TYR A 41 -8.43 30.56 -3.60
C TYR A 41 -8.96 29.65 -2.49
N PHE A 42 -9.78 28.68 -2.85
CA PHE A 42 -10.31 27.70 -1.92
C PHE A 42 -9.30 26.61 -1.55
N ALA A 43 -9.51 25.96 -0.41
CA ALA A 43 -8.84 24.74 -0.03
C ALA A 43 -9.85 23.70 0.43
N ILE A 44 -9.75 22.49 -0.11
CA ILE A 44 -10.40 21.28 0.41
C ILE A 44 -9.36 20.53 1.20
N VAL A 45 -9.58 20.38 2.49
CA VAL A 45 -8.57 19.90 3.44
C VAL A 45 -8.90 18.49 3.89
N GLY A 46 -7.92 17.59 3.91
CA GLY A 46 -8.09 16.27 4.48
C GLY A 46 -8.35 16.32 5.99
N VAL A 47 -9.18 15.41 6.49
CA VAL A 47 -9.55 15.34 7.93
C VAL A 47 -8.34 15.25 8.84
N GLY A 48 -7.28 14.52 8.42
CA GLY A 48 -6.05 14.40 9.17
C GLY A 48 -5.26 15.72 9.25
N VAL A 49 -5.19 16.46 8.12
CA VAL A 49 -4.57 17.81 8.09
C VAL A 49 -5.38 18.79 8.94
N LYS A 50 -6.72 18.75 8.85
CA LYS A 50 -7.61 19.54 9.72
C LYS A 50 -7.27 19.34 11.18
N ASN A 51 -7.16 18.07 11.62
CA ASN A 51 -6.91 17.74 13.02
C ASN A 51 -5.52 18.18 13.49
N LYS A 52 -4.50 18.06 12.65
CA LYS A 52 -3.13 18.47 12.98
C LYS A 52 -2.99 20.00 13.09
N LEU A 53 -3.62 20.72 12.18
CA LEU A 53 -3.53 22.19 12.15
C LEU A 53 -4.60 22.87 13.03
N GLY A 54 -5.62 22.15 13.48
CA GLY A 54 -6.73 22.72 14.24
C GLY A 54 -7.66 23.58 13.39
N ILE A 55 -7.86 23.24 12.11
CA ILE A 55 -8.66 24.05 11.18
C ILE A 55 -10.13 23.95 11.54
N SER A 56 -10.80 25.12 11.60
CA SER A 56 -12.25 25.22 11.77
C SER A 56 -12.85 25.97 10.58
N LEU A 57 -13.89 25.39 9.96
CA LEU A 57 -14.62 26.06 8.87
C LEU A 57 -15.55 27.18 9.37
N GLU A 58 -15.76 27.28 10.67
CA GLU A 58 -16.58 28.35 11.27
C GLU A 58 -15.85 29.68 11.32
N ASN A 59 -14.51 29.66 11.32
CA ASN A 59 -13.67 30.85 11.35
C ASN A 59 -13.44 31.40 9.93
N ILE A 60 -14.41 32.19 9.44
CA ILE A 60 -14.38 32.77 8.09
C ILE A 60 -13.18 33.72 7.86
N LEU A 61 -12.49 34.16 8.90
CA LEU A 61 -11.41 35.14 8.85
C LEU A 61 -10.01 34.53 8.84
N GLU A 62 -9.88 33.22 8.97
CA GLU A 62 -8.58 32.55 9.07
C GLU A 62 -8.27 31.75 7.83
N ASP A 63 -7.30 32.25 7.05
CA ASP A 63 -6.80 31.57 5.86
C ASP A 63 -5.58 30.68 6.21
N ILE A 64 -5.35 29.64 5.41
CA ILE A 64 -4.17 28.78 5.54
C ILE A 64 -3.02 29.47 4.80
N SER A 65 -1.94 29.79 5.49
CA SER A 65 -0.71 30.30 4.90
C SER A 65 0.14 29.14 4.36
N VAL A 66 0.38 29.16 3.07
CA VAL A 66 1.19 28.16 2.34
C VAL A 66 2.54 28.77 1.99
N TYR A 67 3.60 28.14 2.42
CA TYR A 67 4.98 28.53 2.14
C TYR A 67 5.60 27.63 1.10
N VAL A 68 5.80 28.17 -0.11
CA VAL A 68 6.40 27.43 -1.24
C VAL A 68 7.83 27.91 -1.44
N PRO A 69 8.83 27.00 -1.49
CA PRO A 69 10.20 27.38 -1.77
C PRO A 69 10.33 27.96 -3.18
N LYS A 70 11.13 29.01 -3.33
CA LYS A 70 11.41 29.64 -4.64
C LYS A 70 12.27 28.68 -5.48
N LEU A 71 11.72 28.14 -6.56
CA LEU A 71 12.43 27.27 -7.50
C LEU A 71 13.27 28.14 -8.45
N GLY A 72 14.54 27.83 -8.60
CA GLY A 72 15.43 28.38 -9.65
C GLY A 72 16.14 29.71 -9.34
N GLU A 73 15.92 30.34 -8.21
CA GLU A 73 16.76 31.44 -7.74
C GLU A 73 17.95 30.86 -6.93
N ALA A 74 19.18 31.19 -7.33
CA ALA A 74 20.37 30.90 -6.51
C ALA A 74 20.11 31.44 -5.10
N ILE A 75 20.40 30.63 -4.10
CA ILE A 75 20.22 30.99 -2.68
C ILE A 75 21.17 32.14 -2.38
N ASP A 76 20.70 33.35 -2.58
CA ASP A 76 21.42 34.54 -2.16
C ASP A 76 21.21 34.66 -0.65
N GLU A 77 22.28 34.53 0.12
CA GLU A 77 22.24 34.56 1.58
C GLU A 77 21.66 35.86 2.16
N LEU A 78 21.51 36.90 1.32
CA LEU A 78 20.95 38.20 1.68
C LEU A 78 19.43 38.34 1.47
N SER A 79 18.76 37.42 0.76
CA SER A 79 17.32 37.56 0.52
C SER A 79 16.51 37.09 1.74
N LYS A 80 15.80 38.02 2.35
CA LYS A 80 15.03 37.85 3.61
C LYS A 80 13.87 36.85 3.56
N SER A 81 13.50 36.33 2.39
CA SER A 81 12.49 35.28 2.30
C SER A 81 12.87 34.19 1.28
N LYS A 82 13.21 33.02 1.80
CA LYS A 82 13.44 31.81 1.00
C LYS A 82 12.14 31.20 0.45
N PHE A 83 11.01 31.66 0.90
CA PHE A 83 9.69 31.13 0.60
C PHE A 83 8.80 32.25 0.05
N LYS A 84 7.90 31.88 -0.85
CA LYS A 84 6.73 32.69 -1.22
C LYS A 84 5.59 32.26 -0.32
N GLU A 85 4.88 33.22 0.24
CA GLU A 85 3.70 33.01 1.07
C GLU A 85 2.44 33.22 0.22
N TYR A 86 1.52 32.28 0.32
CA TYR A 86 0.21 32.34 -0.32
C TYR A 86 -0.86 32.01 0.71
N GLN A 87 -2.04 32.58 0.54
CA GLN A 87 -3.18 32.34 1.41
C GLN A 87 -4.27 31.62 0.65
N ILE A 88 -4.76 30.52 1.21
CA ILE A 88 -5.89 29.75 0.67
C ILE A 88 -6.92 29.55 1.77
N ARG A 89 -8.20 29.60 1.40
CA ARG A 89 -9.31 29.51 2.37
C ARG A 89 -9.83 28.08 2.50
N PRO A 90 -9.91 27.52 3.70
CA PRO A 90 -10.54 26.24 3.91
C PRO A 90 -12.06 26.36 3.74
N GLU A 91 -12.63 25.65 2.75
CA GLU A 91 -14.07 25.70 2.42
C GLU A 91 -14.74 24.34 2.62
N ALA A 92 -13.98 23.26 2.60
CA ALA A 92 -14.49 21.92 2.76
C ALA A 92 -13.46 20.98 3.37
N ILE A 93 -13.94 19.90 3.99
CA ILE A 93 -13.13 18.85 4.61
C ILE A 93 -13.55 17.53 3.96
N PHE A 94 -12.57 16.74 3.55
CA PHE A 94 -12.79 15.43 2.96
C PHE A 94 -12.16 14.31 3.79
N SER A 95 -12.70 13.10 3.61
CA SER A 95 -12.12 11.84 4.09
C SER A 95 -12.26 10.79 3.00
N LEU A 96 -11.14 10.37 2.43
CA LEU A 96 -11.04 9.34 1.39
C LEU A 96 -10.33 8.09 1.90
N ASN A 97 -9.14 8.29 2.44
CA ASN A 97 -8.33 7.25 3.06
C ASN A 97 -7.32 7.92 4.00
N GLN A 98 -6.78 7.14 4.95
CA GLN A 98 -5.91 7.65 6.01
C GLN A 98 -4.67 8.39 5.50
N GLU A 99 -4.08 7.94 4.38
CA GLU A 99 -2.90 8.56 3.77
C GLU A 99 -3.25 9.91 3.13
N SER A 100 -4.26 9.94 2.28
CA SER A 100 -4.72 11.17 1.62
C SER A 100 -5.25 12.20 2.60
N ASP A 101 -5.98 11.76 3.62
CA ASP A 101 -6.57 12.61 4.64
C ASP A 101 -5.52 13.32 5.50
N GLY A 102 -4.36 12.65 5.70
CA GLY A 102 -3.27 13.17 6.52
C GLY A 102 -2.27 14.07 5.81
N GLU A 103 -2.29 14.11 4.47
CA GLU A 103 -1.24 14.74 3.67
C GLU A 103 -1.75 15.76 2.64
N TYR A 104 -2.96 15.55 2.05
CA TYR A 104 -3.37 16.34 0.89
C TYR A 104 -4.28 17.52 1.25
N ILE A 105 -4.03 18.63 0.54
CA ILE A 105 -4.91 19.79 0.44
C ILE A 105 -5.17 20.00 -1.06
N TYR A 106 -6.44 20.05 -1.48
CA TYR A 106 -6.82 20.36 -2.85
C TYR A 106 -7.14 21.84 -3.01
N THR A 107 -6.70 22.45 -4.10
CA THR A 107 -7.01 23.83 -4.48
C THR A 107 -7.19 23.93 -6.00
N ASP A 108 -7.55 25.09 -6.51
CA ASP A 108 -7.67 25.31 -7.96
C ASP A 108 -6.31 25.19 -8.67
N LEU A 109 -6.31 24.51 -9.84
CA LEU A 109 -5.09 24.28 -10.61
C LEU A 109 -4.46 25.61 -11.07
N GLY A 110 -5.25 26.57 -11.52
CA GLY A 110 -4.74 27.86 -11.99
C GLY A 110 -4.12 28.67 -10.85
N VAL A 111 -4.69 28.59 -9.66
CA VAL A 111 -4.13 29.22 -8.45
C VAL A 111 -2.78 28.60 -8.12
N LEU A 112 -2.69 27.25 -8.09
CA LEU A 112 -1.44 26.57 -7.80
C LEU A 112 -0.36 26.85 -8.85
N GLN A 113 -0.73 26.90 -10.13
CA GLN A 113 0.17 27.29 -11.23
C GLN A 113 0.71 28.71 -11.04
N SER A 114 -0.14 29.65 -10.57
CA SER A 114 0.30 31.01 -10.25
C SER A 114 1.31 31.04 -9.10
N PHE A 115 1.20 30.14 -8.11
CA PHE A 115 2.13 30.01 -7.01
C PHE A 115 3.52 29.54 -7.48
N ILE A 116 3.54 28.58 -8.42
CA ILE A 116 4.77 28.05 -9.00
C ILE A 116 5.39 29.04 -10.00
N GLY A 117 4.57 29.89 -10.63
CA GLY A 117 5.00 30.87 -11.63
C GLY A 117 5.05 30.32 -13.05
N ASP A 118 4.50 29.14 -13.30
CA ASP A 118 4.37 28.55 -14.64
C ASP A 118 2.92 28.05 -14.86
N GLN A 119 2.20 28.80 -15.70
CA GLN A 119 0.80 28.53 -16.03
C GLN A 119 0.57 27.26 -16.89
N LYS A 120 1.61 26.68 -17.43
CA LYS A 120 1.51 25.48 -18.29
C LYS A 120 1.98 24.20 -17.58
N TRP A 121 2.49 24.33 -16.37
CA TRP A 121 3.05 23.18 -15.66
C TRP A 121 1.94 22.28 -15.10
N ILE A 122 2.01 21.01 -15.46
CA ILE A 122 1.13 19.94 -14.96
C ILE A 122 2.02 18.79 -14.53
N SER A 123 1.83 18.29 -13.30
CA SER A 123 2.61 17.18 -12.76
C SER A 123 2.05 15.81 -13.14
N SER A 124 0.73 15.69 -13.28
CA SER A 124 0.07 14.43 -13.61
C SER A 124 -1.28 14.64 -14.27
N ILE A 125 -1.70 13.66 -15.06
CA ILE A 125 -3.03 13.57 -15.66
C ILE A 125 -3.69 12.33 -15.10
N GLU A 126 -4.86 12.48 -14.48
CA GLU A 126 -5.65 11.39 -13.95
C GLU A 126 -6.77 11.01 -14.90
N LEU A 127 -6.89 9.72 -15.18
CA LEU A 127 -7.90 9.18 -16.09
C LEU A 127 -8.83 8.22 -15.33
N LYS A 128 -10.12 8.46 -15.41
CA LYS A 128 -11.14 7.53 -14.93
C LYS A 128 -11.57 6.60 -16.06
N LEU A 129 -11.47 5.31 -15.81
CA LEU A 129 -11.85 4.30 -16.79
C LEU A 129 -13.30 3.87 -16.59
N ILE A 130 -13.94 3.42 -17.67
CA ILE A 130 -15.22 2.72 -17.60
C ILE A 130 -15.00 1.32 -16.99
N GLU A 131 -16.01 0.79 -16.29
CA GLU A 131 -15.91 -0.48 -15.53
C GLU A 131 -15.44 -1.69 -16.35
N GLN A 132 -15.64 -1.69 -17.67
CA GLN A 132 -15.30 -2.80 -18.56
C GLN A 132 -13.97 -2.63 -19.29
N ALA A 133 -13.19 -1.58 -18.99
CA ALA A 133 -11.93 -1.33 -19.68
C ALA A 133 -10.84 -2.32 -19.25
N ASP A 134 -10.14 -2.90 -20.24
CA ASP A 134 -8.93 -3.70 -19.98
C ASP A 134 -7.75 -2.78 -19.67
N ILE A 135 -7.42 -2.68 -18.38
CA ILE A 135 -6.33 -1.82 -17.86
C ILE A 135 -4.99 -2.16 -18.51
N LYS A 136 -4.71 -3.46 -18.78
CA LYS A 136 -3.42 -3.90 -19.34
C LYS A 136 -3.27 -3.48 -20.79
N LEU A 137 -4.34 -3.55 -21.55
CA LEU A 137 -4.35 -3.18 -22.97
C LEU A 137 -4.25 -1.67 -23.09
N LEU A 138 -5.06 -0.93 -22.32
CA LEU A 138 -5.04 0.53 -22.32
C LEU A 138 -3.68 1.09 -21.90
N LYS A 139 -3.03 0.49 -20.90
CA LYS A 139 -1.70 0.90 -20.47
C LYS A 139 -0.69 0.82 -21.61
N LYS A 140 -0.71 -0.27 -22.37
CA LYS A 140 0.17 -0.44 -23.54
C LYS A 140 -0.11 0.61 -24.64
N GLU A 141 -1.38 0.91 -24.88
CA GLU A 141 -1.76 1.93 -25.86
C GLU A 141 -1.30 3.31 -25.41
N LEU A 142 -1.49 3.64 -24.14
CA LEU A 142 -1.01 4.89 -23.57
C LEU A 142 0.52 5.00 -23.60
N GLU A 143 1.25 3.92 -23.33
CA GLU A 143 2.72 3.91 -23.44
C GLU A 143 3.19 4.19 -24.87
N VAL A 144 2.44 3.74 -25.89
CA VAL A 144 2.73 4.05 -27.30
C VAL A 144 2.44 5.50 -27.64
N ILE A 145 1.32 6.06 -27.13
CA ILE A 145 0.90 7.44 -27.41
C ILE A 145 1.77 8.47 -26.69
N CYS A 146 2.01 8.25 -25.39
CA CYS A 146 2.73 9.19 -24.54
C CYS A 146 4.26 9.10 -24.70
N GLY A 147 4.77 7.97 -25.20
CA GLY A 147 6.21 7.74 -25.33
C GLY A 147 6.89 7.41 -24.01
N LYS A 148 8.24 7.46 -24.00
CA LYS A 148 9.07 7.04 -22.86
C LYS A 148 9.23 8.12 -21.77
N ASP A 149 8.81 9.33 -22.03
CA ASP A 149 8.99 10.46 -21.12
C ASP A 149 7.88 10.51 -20.04
N PHE A 150 6.83 9.71 -20.21
CA PHE A 150 5.71 9.65 -19.27
C PHE A 150 5.66 8.31 -18.54
N LEU A 151 5.47 8.38 -17.23
CA LEU A 151 5.27 7.20 -16.38
C LEU A 151 3.78 6.93 -16.19
N ILE A 152 3.28 5.84 -16.74
CA ILE A 152 1.88 5.44 -16.63
C ILE A 152 1.73 4.53 -15.41
N LYS A 153 1.04 5.03 -14.39
CA LYS A 153 0.75 4.30 -13.15
C LYS A 153 -0.72 3.89 -13.13
N ASP A 154 -0.99 2.65 -12.81
CA ASP A 154 -2.34 2.22 -12.42
C ASP A 154 -2.60 2.53 -10.94
N ARG A 155 -3.83 2.35 -10.46
CA ARG A 155 -4.21 2.62 -9.08
C ARG A 155 -3.31 1.89 -8.07
N TYR A 156 -2.93 0.64 -8.36
CA TYR A 156 -2.06 -0.14 -7.48
C TYR A 156 -0.61 0.37 -7.48
N MET A 157 -0.15 0.93 -8.59
CA MET A 157 1.20 1.48 -8.70
C MET A 157 1.31 2.90 -8.13
N GLN A 158 0.20 3.56 -7.84
CA GLN A 158 0.22 4.91 -7.25
C GLN A 158 0.74 4.84 -5.81
N ASP A 159 0.37 3.80 -5.07
CA ASP A 159 0.84 3.55 -3.70
C ASP A 159 2.17 2.78 -3.70
N GLU A 160 3.24 3.43 -4.16
CA GLU A 160 4.59 2.82 -4.21
C GLU A 160 5.08 2.38 -2.82
N SER A 161 4.75 3.14 -1.80
CA SER A 161 5.08 2.82 -0.40
C SER A 161 4.38 1.55 0.06
N PHE A 162 3.10 1.41 -0.25
CA PHE A 162 2.32 0.22 0.07
C PHE A 162 2.86 -1.03 -0.66
N LEU A 163 3.15 -0.90 -1.96
CA LEU A 163 3.75 -2.01 -2.73
C LEU A 163 5.13 -2.42 -2.19
N ARG A 164 5.92 -1.47 -1.74
CA ARG A 164 7.23 -1.74 -1.13
C ARG A 164 7.09 -2.50 0.18
N ILE A 165 6.12 -2.13 1.02
CA ILE A 165 5.81 -2.82 2.27
C ILE A 165 5.30 -4.23 1.99
N MET A 166 4.36 -4.41 1.05
CA MET A 166 3.86 -5.74 0.66
C MET A 166 4.97 -6.65 0.12
N ASN A 167 5.89 -6.13 -0.66
CA ASN A 167 7.04 -6.89 -1.14
C ASN A 167 7.99 -7.29 -0.01
N LEU A 168 8.25 -6.39 0.94
CA LEU A 168 9.02 -6.68 2.15
C LEU A 168 8.35 -7.78 2.99
N GLU A 169 7.05 -7.68 3.21
CA GLU A 169 6.26 -8.68 3.93
C GLU A 169 6.35 -10.06 3.26
N LYS A 170 6.18 -10.12 1.93
CA LYS A 170 6.34 -11.35 1.15
C LYS A 170 7.72 -11.99 1.34
N TRP A 171 8.80 -11.19 1.32
CA TRP A 171 10.16 -11.67 1.56
C TRP A 171 10.36 -12.18 2.98
N LEU A 172 9.80 -11.49 3.99
CA LEU A 172 9.84 -11.92 5.39
C LEU A 172 9.13 -13.27 5.58
N PHE A 173 7.93 -13.42 5.02
CA PHE A 173 7.21 -14.69 5.06
C PHE A 173 8.00 -15.82 4.38
N PHE A 174 8.57 -15.58 3.21
CA PHE A 174 9.40 -16.55 2.51
C PHE A 174 10.59 -16.99 3.38
N LEU A 175 11.27 -16.06 4.04
CA LEU A 175 12.39 -16.34 4.91
C LEU A 175 11.95 -17.17 6.14
N LEU A 176 10.85 -16.78 6.79
CA LEU A 176 10.31 -17.52 7.94
C LEU A 176 9.90 -18.94 7.56
N PHE A 177 9.21 -19.12 6.42
CA PHE A 177 8.86 -20.45 5.94
C PHE A 177 10.09 -21.29 5.58
N SER A 178 11.09 -20.70 4.92
CA SER A 178 12.35 -21.39 4.63
C SER A 178 13.04 -21.86 5.90
N LEU A 179 13.14 -20.99 6.91
CA LEU A 179 13.75 -21.35 8.19
C LEU A 179 12.98 -22.48 8.88
N THR A 180 11.65 -22.38 8.90
CA THR A 180 10.79 -23.43 9.47
C THR A 180 10.97 -24.76 8.75
N LEU A 181 11.02 -24.77 7.41
CA LEU A 181 11.27 -25.99 6.64
C LEU A 181 12.64 -26.61 6.95
N ILE A 182 13.67 -25.78 7.12
CA ILE A 182 15.01 -26.26 7.52
C ILE A 182 14.95 -26.93 8.88
N LEU A 183 14.32 -26.29 9.89
CA LEU A 183 14.19 -26.85 11.24
C LEU A 183 13.40 -28.16 11.22
N VAL A 184 12.28 -28.21 10.50
CA VAL A 184 11.48 -29.44 10.35
C VAL A 184 12.31 -30.53 9.66
N SER A 185 13.10 -30.22 8.66
CA SER A 185 13.97 -31.18 7.98
C SER A 185 14.98 -31.81 8.96
N PHE A 186 15.60 -31.03 9.81
CA PHE A 186 16.50 -31.57 10.85
C PHE A 186 15.76 -32.48 11.85
N THR A 187 14.55 -32.09 12.24
CA THR A 187 13.72 -32.90 13.13
C THR A 187 13.37 -34.27 12.50
N VAL A 188 12.99 -34.26 11.22
CA VAL A 188 12.67 -35.48 10.45
C VAL A 188 13.91 -36.38 10.34
N VAL A 189 15.08 -35.85 10.04
CA VAL A 189 16.33 -36.60 9.97
C VAL A 189 16.65 -37.21 11.32
N GLY A 190 16.55 -36.46 12.41
CA GLY A 190 16.76 -36.97 13.78
C GLY A 190 15.80 -38.09 14.15
N SER A 191 14.52 -37.95 13.83
CA SER A 191 13.49 -38.95 14.06
C SER A 191 13.75 -40.24 13.28
N LEU A 192 14.10 -40.14 12.01
CA LEU A 192 14.46 -41.29 11.17
C LEU A 192 15.71 -41.99 11.70
N TRP A 193 16.69 -41.25 12.19
CA TRP A 193 17.90 -41.81 12.80
C TRP A 193 17.55 -42.63 14.04
N MET A 194 16.65 -42.14 14.90
CA MET A 194 16.18 -42.84 16.07
C MET A 194 15.47 -44.15 15.71
N ILE A 195 14.56 -44.10 14.72
CA ILE A 195 13.86 -45.30 14.23
C ILE A 195 14.85 -46.35 13.70
N VAL A 196 15.89 -45.92 12.98
CA VAL A 196 16.94 -46.87 12.48
C VAL A 196 17.70 -47.52 13.63
N LEU A 197 18.02 -46.78 14.70
CA LEU A 197 18.69 -47.31 15.89
C LEU A 197 17.81 -48.32 16.64
N GLU A 198 16.54 -48.01 16.82
CA GLU A 198 15.57 -48.93 17.46
C GLU A 198 15.39 -50.22 16.66
N LYS A 199 15.39 -50.13 15.32
CA LYS A 199 15.21 -51.26 14.42
C LYS A 199 16.51 -51.97 14.02
N ARG A 200 17.60 -51.71 14.74
CA ARG A 200 18.94 -52.24 14.40
C ARG A 200 19.00 -53.77 14.40
N ILE A 201 18.29 -54.45 15.35
CA ILE A 201 18.24 -55.93 15.44
C ILE A 201 17.46 -56.45 14.22
N ASP A 202 16.30 -55.90 13.92
CA ASP A 202 15.48 -56.31 12.77
C ASP A 202 16.26 -56.15 11.44
N ILE A 203 17.03 -55.09 11.31
CA ILE A 203 17.92 -54.85 10.16
C ILE A 203 19.00 -55.96 10.06
N SER A 204 19.57 -56.39 11.19
CA SER A 204 20.59 -57.45 11.22
C SER A 204 20.01 -58.78 10.79
N ILE A 205 18.79 -59.11 11.21
CA ILE A 205 18.08 -60.34 10.79
C ILE A 205 17.79 -60.30 9.27
N LEU A 206 17.31 -59.16 8.74
CA LEU A 206 17.06 -59.02 7.31
C LEU A 206 18.34 -59.18 6.49
N LYS A 207 19.48 -58.66 6.96
CA LYS A 207 20.78 -58.83 6.33
C LYS A 207 21.25 -60.32 6.34
N SER A 208 21.04 -61.04 7.43
CA SER A 208 21.40 -62.47 7.49
C SER A 208 20.55 -63.34 6.58
N LEU A 209 19.32 -62.88 6.27
CA LEU A 209 18.45 -63.47 5.25
C LEU A 209 18.80 -63.11 3.81
N GLY A 210 19.89 -62.33 3.60
CA GLY A 210 20.38 -61.98 2.27
C GLY A 210 19.83 -60.69 1.68
N MET A 211 19.11 -59.87 2.43
CA MET A 211 18.57 -58.63 1.96
C MET A 211 19.68 -57.58 1.67
N LEU A 212 19.63 -56.92 0.50
CA LEU A 212 20.60 -55.94 0.08
C LEU A 212 20.42 -54.61 0.88
N ASN A 213 21.51 -53.95 1.20
CA ASN A 213 21.49 -52.65 1.88
C ASN A 213 20.65 -51.61 1.16
N ARG A 214 20.50 -51.75 -0.15
CA ARG A 214 19.68 -50.87 -0.99
C ARG A 214 18.18 -50.98 -0.70
N ASP A 215 17.75 -52.22 -0.46
CA ASP A 215 16.32 -52.50 -0.18
C ASP A 215 15.95 -52.10 1.23
N ILE A 216 16.84 -52.32 2.20
CA ILE A 216 16.68 -51.84 3.56
C ILE A 216 16.56 -50.29 3.56
N ARG A 217 17.41 -49.58 2.84
CA ARG A 217 17.34 -48.13 2.74
C ARG A 217 16.01 -47.66 2.14
N ARG A 218 15.50 -48.35 1.12
CA ARG A 218 14.20 -48.03 0.49
C ARG A 218 13.06 -48.13 1.50
N ILE A 219 13.06 -49.14 2.39
CA ILE A 219 12.04 -49.27 3.43
C ILE A 219 11.98 -48.01 4.30
N PHE A 220 13.14 -47.54 4.81
CA PHE A 220 13.16 -46.33 5.65
C PHE A 220 12.79 -45.06 4.90
N ILE A 221 13.12 -44.95 3.59
CA ILE A 221 12.67 -43.83 2.76
C ILE A 221 11.15 -43.85 2.61
N PHE A 222 10.54 -45.02 2.36
CA PHE A 222 9.08 -45.13 2.29
C PHE A 222 8.39 -44.85 3.60
N VAL A 223 8.99 -45.24 4.75
CA VAL A 223 8.47 -44.88 6.08
C VAL A 223 8.49 -43.33 6.25
N GLY A 224 9.62 -42.70 5.94
CA GLY A 224 9.72 -41.23 6.03
C GLY A 224 8.75 -40.52 5.09
N LEU A 225 8.60 -41.03 3.88
CA LEU A 225 7.64 -40.47 2.90
C LEU A 225 6.19 -40.63 3.38
N GLY A 226 5.87 -41.80 3.96
CA GLY A 226 4.55 -42.07 4.54
C GLY A 226 4.20 -41.08 5.67
N ILE A 227 5.14 -40.85 6.60
CA ILE A 227 4.97 -39.85 7.66
C ILE A 227 4.78 -38.46 7.08
N GLY A 228 5.59 -38.10 6.06
CA GLY A 228 5.47 -36.80 5.40
C GLY A 228 4.12 -36.59 4.72
N ILE A 229 3.61 -37.62 4.01
CA ILE A 229 2.30 -37.55 3.33
C ILE A 229 1.16 -37.43 4.37
N LEU A 230 1.21 -38.20 5.45
CA LEU A 230 0.22 -38.09 6.53
C LEU A 230 0.24 -36.71 7.17
N GLY A 231 1.42 -36.16 7.45
CA GLY A 231 1.58 -34.81 7.97
C GLY A 231 1.01 -33.75 7.02
N LEU A 232 1.24 -33.92 5.72
CA LEU A 232 0.73 -33.01 4.68
C LEU A 232 -0.80 -33.05 4.61
N ILE A 233 -1.41 -34.23 4.61
CA ILE A 233 -2.88 -34.40 4.60
C ILE A 233 -3.50 -33.75 5.85
N LEU A 234 -2.94 -34.01 7.04
CA LEU A 234 -3.43 -33.42 8.27
C LEU A 234 -3.25 -31.91 8.32
N GLY A 235 -2.08 -31.40 7.88
CA GLY A 235 -1.81 -29.97 7.84
C GLY A 235 -2.73 -29.24 6.86
N PHE A 236 -2.94 -29.81 5.68
CA PHE A 236 -3.86 -29.25 4.67
C PHE A 236 -5.32 -29.28 5.15
N GLY A 237 -5.71 -30.37 5.80
CA GLY A 237 -7.06 -30.49 6.40
C GLY A 237 -7.30 -29.45 7.49
N MET A 238 -6.32 -29.20 8.37
CA MET A 238 -6.42 -28.14 9.37
C MET A 238 -6.46 -26.74 8.75
N ALA A 239 -5.65 -26.49 7.71
CA ALA A 239 -5.65 -25.18 7.03
C ALA A 239 -6.99 -24.89 6.37
N ILE A 240 -7.57 -25.87 5.66
CA ILE A 240 -8.91 -25.75 5.05
C ILE A 240 -9.98 -25.58 6.14
N GLY A 241 -9.90 -26.34 7.21
CA GLY A 241 -10.83 -26.21 8.35
C GLY A 241 -10.79 -24.82 8.97
N PHE A 242 -9.58 -24.28 9.19
CA PHE A 242 -9.40 -22.91 9.68
C PHE A 242 -9.96 -21.87 8.71
N TYR A 243 -9.74 -22.04 7.39
CA TYR A 243 -10.31 -21.16 6.37
C TYR A 243 -11.84 -21.11 6.45
N PHE A 244 -12.52 -22.26 6.52
CA PHE A 244 -13.97 -22.30 6.66
C PHE A 244 -14.45 -21.68 7.99
N LEU A 245 -13.69 -21.88 9.07
CA LEU A 245 -14.00 -21.26 10.36
C LEU A 245 -13.89 -19.73 10.28
N GLN A 246 -12.83 -19.24 9.66
CA GLN A 246 -12.61 -17.81 9.45
C GLN A 246 -13.73 -17.19 8.60
N ASP A 247 -14.09 -17.84 7.49
CA ASP A 247 -15.15 -17.38 6.60
C ASP A 247 -16.53 -17.34 7.29
N ARG A 248 -16.79 -18.32 8.19
CA ARG A 248 -18.08 -18.43 8.88
C ARG A 248 -18.21 -17.54 10.11
N TYR A 249 -17.13 -17.34 10.84
CA TYR A 249 -17.15 -16.68 12.16
C TYR A 249 -16.36 -15.38 12.22
N ALA A 250 -15.67 -14.98 11.14
CA ALA A 250 -14.82 -13.80 11.09
C ALA A 250 -13.96 -13.63 12.37
N LEU A 251 -13.28 -14.71 12.81
CA LEU A 251 -12.51 -14.75 14.04
C LEU A 251 -11.40 -13.70 14.11
N ILE A 252 -10.80 -13.42 12.96
CA ILE A 252 -9.83 -12.33 12.77
C ILE A 252 -10.58 -11.26 12.00
N GLY A 253 -11.06 -10.22 12.70
CA GLY A 253 -11.69 -9.06 12.07
C GLY A 253 -10.66 -8.34 11.22
N VAL A 254 -10.86 -8.33 9.90
CA VAL A 254 -10.17 -7.37 9.03
C VAL A 254 -10.93 -6.06 9.22
N PRO A 255 -10.28 -4.96 9.60
CA PRO A 255 -10.94 -3.66 9.67
C PRO A 255 -11.60 -3.35 8.33
N ASP A 256 -12.84 -2.85 8.35
CA ASP A 256 -13.64 -2.55 7.15
C ASP A 256 -12.97 -1.53 6.21
N GLU A 257 -11.88 -0.91 6.66
CA GLU A 257 -11.04 0.02 5.90
C GLU A 257 -10.22 -0.65 4.78
N PHE A 258 -10.17 -1.99 4.73
CA PHE A 258 -9.41 -2.76 3.72
C PHE A 258 -10.31 -3.53 2.73
N ILE A 259 -11.63 -3.34 2.76
CA ILE A 259 -12.59 -3.85 1.82
C ILE A 259 -13.13 -2.67 0.98
#